data_8cc5b41036e11ce007539f7bf0b2e119
#
_entry.id   8cc5b41036e11ce007539f7bf0b2e119
#
_cell.length_a   1.000
_cell.length_b   1.000
_cell.length_c   1.000
_cell.angle_alpha   90.00
_cell.angle_beta   90.00
_cell.angle_gamma   90.00
#
_symmetry.space_group_name_H-M   'P 1'
#
loop_
_entity.id
_entity.type
_entity.pdbx_description
1 polymer ?
#
loop_
_entity_poly.entity_id
_entity_poly.type
_entity_poly.pdbx_seq_one_letter_code
_entity_poly.pdbx_strand_id
1 'polypeptide(L)'
;MSNLLSIVVPAYRQEHTIKKDLGEVDRIMRRGLPLEFDYEIICVVDGVIDNTLKEAKKVKSSKVHVLSYPKNKGKGYAVRYGMKHSKGNFVSFLDAGRDISPKGIMMLISHMEWYNADIIVGSKRHPVSQVNYPPLRHVFSIGYHFGVKVLFGLPLTDTQSGIKIFKKKVIDKILPRLLVKRYAMDIEMLAVAKYLGFNRIYEGPIEVHFDKRTSNIRWSTIIKMLWDTLAVFYRLRILHYYDDANRTNWISE
;
A
#
# COMPACT_ATOMS: atom_id res chain seq x y z
N MET A 1 17.07 1.57 -20.58
CA MET A 1 16.67 2.46 -19.46
C MET A 1 16.50 1.59 -18.22
N SER A 2 17.13 1.92 -17.10
CA SER A 2 16.94 1.19 -15.85
C SER A 2 15.51 1.39 -15.35
N ASN A 3 14.88 0.33 -14.84
CA ASN A 3 13.59 0.42 -14.19
C ASN A 3 13.75 1.15 -12.84
N LEU A 4 12.92 2.13 -12.56
CA LEU A 4 12.90 2.85 -11.29
C LEU A 4 11.72 2.38 -10.44
N LEU A 5 12.01 1.92 -9.22
CA LEU A 5 11.01 1.56 -8.21
C LEU A 5 10.87 2.69 -7.17
N SER A 6 9.69 3.29 -7.08
CA SER A 6 9.35 4.21 -6.01
C SER A 6 8.68 3.46 -4.85
N ILE A 7 9.21 3.58 -3.64
CA ILE A 7 8.69 2.93 -2.43
C ILE A 7 8.13 4.00 -1.50
N VAL A 8 6.80 4.08 -1.41
CA VAL A 8 6.12 5.01 -0.51
C VAL A 8 6.00 4.40 0.89
N VAL A 9 6.51 5.09 1.89
CA VAL A 9 6.47 4.68 3.31
C VAL A 9 5.67 5.72 4.10
N PRO A 10 4.36 5.47 4.36
CA PRO A 10 3.57 6.34 5.21
C PRO A 10 4.01 6.20 6.67
N ALA A 11 4.21 7.32 7.37
CA ALA A 11 4.66 7.35 8.75
C ALA A 11 3.78 8.25 9.62
N TYR A 12 3.31 7.73 10.76
CA TYR A 12 2.52 8.45 11.74
C TYR A 12 2.85 7.99 13.15
N ARG A 13 3.28 8.90 14.02
CA ARG A 13 3.72 8.61 15.41
C ARG A 13 4.81 7.53 15.49
N GLN A 14 5.87 7.71 14.71
CA GLN A 14 6.97 6.74 14.62
C GLN A 14 8.34 7.35 14.95
N GLU A 15 8.39 8.34 15.82
CA GLU A 15 9.61 9.01 16.21
C GLU A 15 10.72 8.07 16.72
N HIS A 16 10.36 6.92 17.31
CA HIS A 16 11.32 5.96 17.85
C HIS A 16 11.84 4.94 16.84
N THR A 17 11.15 4.76 15.71
CA THR A 17 11.47 3.66 14.77
C THR A 17 11.80 4.13 13.36
N ILE A 18 11.19 5.23 12.89
CA ILE A 18 11.21 5.64 11.49
C ILE A 18 12.62 5.75 10.88
N LYS A 19 13.59 6.28 11.62
CA LYS A 19 14.98 6.37 11.15
C LYS A 19 15.56 4.98 10.85
N LYS A 20 15.33 4.01 11.75
CA LYS A 20 15.81 2.64 11.60
C LYS A 20 15.07 1.92 10.48
N ASP A 21 13.75 2.14 10.37
CA ASP A 21 12.90 1.50 9.37
C ASP A 21 13.30 1.95 7.96
N LEU A 22 13.45 3.25 7.72
CA LEU A 22 13.92 3.79 6.44
C LEU A 22 15.35 3.33 6.08
N GLY A 23 16.25 3.33 7.07
CA GLY A 23 17.62 2.84 6.88
C GLY A 23 17.68 1.34 6.53
N GLU A 24 16.77 0.55 7.07
CA GLU A 24 16.66 -0.88 6.75
C GLU A 24 16.12 -1.09 5.33
N VAL A 25 15.07 -0.36 4.93
CA VAL A 25 14.55 -0.41 3.56
C VAL A 25 15.66 -0.03 2.57
N ASP A 26 16.35 1.10 2.80
CA ASP A 26 17.47 1.55 1.95
C ASP A 26 18.58 0.49 1.84
N ARG A 27 18.99 -0.09 2.97
CA ARG A 27 20.02 -1.13 3.01
C ARG A 27 19.62 -2.40 2.24
N ILE A 28 18.36 -2.84 2.39
CA ILE A 28 17.84 -4.04 1.72
C ILE A 28 17.75 -3.79 0.21
N MET A 29 17.20 -2.65 -0.21
CA MET A 29 17.08 -2.32 -1.64
C MET A 29 18.45 -2.21 -2.31
N ARG A 30 19.39 -1.53 -1.68
CA ARG A 30 20.76 -1.37 -2.20
C ARG A 30 21.49 -2.70 -2.43
N ARG A 31 21.20 -3.73 -1.63
CA ARG A 31 21.90 -5.03 -1.67
C ARG A 31 21.21 -6.09 -2.49
N GLY A 32 19.92 -6.01 -2.63
CA GLY A 32 19.12 -7.13 -3.13
C GLY A 32 18.25 -6.81 -4.35
N LEU A 33 18.13 -5.53 -4.75
CA LEU A 33 17.38 -5.21 -5.94
C LEU A 33 18.13 -5.69 -7.20
N PRO A 34 17.44 -6.27 -8.21
CA PRO A 34 18.07 -6.67 -9.46
C PRO A 34 18.82 -5.50 -10.13
N LEU A 35 19.90 -5.80 -10.86
CA LEU A 35 20.80 -4.77 -11.44
C LEU A 35 20.10 -3.83 -12.43
N GLU A 36 19.04 -4.29 -13.08
CA GLU A 36 18.21 -3.51 -14.01
C GLU A 36 17.27 -2.53 -13.32
N PHE A 37 17.18 -2.57 -11.99
CA PHE A 37 16.36 -1.67 -11.18
C PHE A 37 17.19 -0.67 -10.40
N ASP A 38 16.72 0.57 -10.37
CA ASP A 38 17.07 1.58 -9.38
C ASP A 38 15.88 1.85 -8.48
N TYR A 39 16.05 2.58 -7.37
CA TYR A 39 14.97 2.86 -6.44
C TYR A 39 15.02 4.26 -5.84
N GLU A 40 13.88 4.72 -5.38
CA GLU A 40 13.71 5.85 -4.46
C GLU A 40 12.75 5.46 -3.32
N ILE A 41 12.95 6.03 -2.15
CA ILE A 41 12.09 5.84 -0.98
C ILE A 41 11.45 7.20 -0.65
N ILE A 42 10.12 7.24 -0.64
CA ILE A 42 9.35 8.45 -0.34
C ILE A 42 8.67 8.26 1.00
N CYS A 43 9.28 8.76 2.07
CA CYS A 43 8.67 8.77 3.40
C CYS A 43 7.67 9.91 3.50
N VAL A 44 6.40 9.60 3.81
CA VAL A 44 5.35 10.61 3.99
C VAL A 44 4.92 10.66 5.44
N VAL A 45 5.25 11.73 6.15
CA VAL A 45 4.86 11.95 7.54
C VAL A 45 3.45 12.55 7.59
N ASP A 46 2.49 11.74 8.06
CA ASP A 46 1.06 12.04 8.11
C ASP A 46 0.71 12.92 9.33
N GLY A 47 1.02 14.19 9.22
CA GLY A 47 0.87 15.18 10.28
C GLY A 47 2.11 15.30 11.17
N VAL A 48 2.57 16.54 11.36
CA VAL A 48 3.75 16.85 12.18
C VAL A 48 3.31 17.08 13.62
N ILE A 49 3.12 15.99 14.39
CA ILE A 49 2.61 16.02 15.76
C ILE A 49 3.60 15.52 16.81
N ASP A 50 4.71 14.92 16.38
CA ASP A 50 5.82 14.41 17.17
C ASP A 50 7.15 14.59 16.42
N ASN A 51 8.23 13.95 16.89
CA ASN A 51 9.53 14.02 16.27
C ASN A 51 9.70 13.11 15.02
N THR A 52 8.67 12.44 14.52
CA THR A 52 8.76 11.54 13.35
C THR A 52 9.44 12.22 12.16
N LEU A 53 9.04 13.45 11.82
CA LEU A 53 9.64 14.21 10.72
C LEU A 53 11.13 14.48 10.94
N LYS A 54 11.50 14.91 12.14
CA LYS A 54 12.89 15.19 12.52
C LYS A 54 13.76 13.93 12.43
N GLU A 55 13.26 12.81 12.91
CA GLU A 55 13.97 11.53 12.87
C GLU A 55 14.08 10.96 11.46
N ALA A 56 13.02 11.06 10.64
CA ALA A 56 13.07 10.64 9.23
C ALA A 56 14.14 11.42 8.44
N LYS A 57 14.26 12.73 8.65
CA LYS A 57 15.28 13.58 8.00
C LYS A 57 16.72 13.27 8.43
N LYS A 58 16.94 12.51 9.50
CA LYS A 58 18.29 12.07 9.91
C LYS A 58 18.84 10.90 9.09
N VAL A 59 18.05 10.31 8.21
CA VAL A 59 18.51 9.23 7.31
C VAL A 59 19.40 9.85 6.23
N LYS A 60 20.68 9.47 6.24
CA LYS A 60 21.67 9.96 5.28
C LYS A 60 21.71 9.05 4.05
N SER A 61 20.77 9.25 3.13
CA SER A 61 20.75 8.56 1.83
C SER A 61 20.15 9.47 0.77
N SER A 62 20.79 9.55 -0.39
CA SER A 62 20.28 10.30 -1.55
C SER A 62 19.02 9.67 -2.16
N LYS A 63 18.73 8.42 -1.80
CA LYS A 63 17.56 7.68 -2.26
C LYS A 63 16.31 7.93 -1.39
N VAL A 64 16.48 8.58 -0.21
CA VAL A 64 15.38 8.81 0.74
C VAL A 64 14.91 10.25 0.67
N HIS A 65 13.65 10.42 0.27
CA HIS A 65 12.96 11.71 0.20
C HIS A 65 11.89 11.76 1.29
N VAL A 66 11.88 12.83 2.09
CA VAL A 66 10.92 12.98 3.20
C VAL A 66 9.94 14.09 2.86
N LEU A 67 8.67 13.75 2.78
CA LEU A 67 7.54 14.64 2.59
C LEU A 67 6.71 14.72 3.88
N SER A 68 6.02 15.83 4.09
CA SER A 68 5.13 16.01 5.23
C SER A 68 4.06 17.07 4.97
N TYR A 69 3.01 17.05 5.76
CA TYR A 69 2.00 18.10 5.84
C TYR A 69 1.55 18.28 7.31
N PRO A 70 0.99 19.45 7.70
CA PRO A 70 0.81 19.81 9.10
C PRO A 70 -0.18 18.92 9.87
N LYS A 71 -1.32 18.55 9.24
CA LYS A 71 -2.43 17.85 9.90
C LYS A 71 -2.56 16.41 9.42
N ASN A 72 -2.77 15.46 10.35
CA ASN A 72 -3.07 14.07 10.00
C ASN A 72 -4.32 13.98 9.10
N LYS A 73 -4.16 13.31 7.97
CA LYS A 73 -5.22 13.07 6.97
C LYS A 73 -5.54 11.58 6.80
N GLY A 74 -4.75 10.70 7.39
CA GLY A 74 -4.90 9.25 7.38
C GLY A 74 -3.98 8.54 6.39
N LYS A 75 -3.73 7.24 6.64
CA LYS A 75 -2.80 6.40 5.88
C LYS A 75 -3.06 6.46 4.36
N GLY A 76 -4.32 6.33 3.94
CA GLY A 76 -4.65 6.34 2.52
C GLY A 76 -4.29 7.64 1.83
N TYR A 77 -4.48 8.77 2.52
CA TYR A 77 -4.04 10.06 2.01
C TYR A 77 -2.51 10.14 1.89
N ALA A 78 -1.79 9.69 2.93
CA ALA A 78 -0.33 9.69 2.93
C ALA A 78 0.26 8.86 1.79
N VAL A 79 -0.32 7.67 1.54
CA VAL A 79 0.09 6.80 0.43
C VAL A 79 -0.17 7.48 -0.92
N ARG A 80 -1.37 8.03 -1.14
CA ARG A 80 -1.69 8.77 -2.37
C ARG A 80 -0.75 9.96 -2.59
N TYR A 81 -0.50 10.72 -1.54
CA TYR A 81 0.41 11.86 -1.59
C TYR A 81 1.83 11.45 -1.99
N GLY A 82 2.35 10.37 -1.42
CA GLY A 82 3.63 9.80 -1.82
C GLY A 82 3.64 9.29 -3.26
N MET A 83 2.59 8.57 -3.69
CA MET A 83 2.46 8.06 -5.05
C MET A 83 2.38 9.19 -6.10
N LYS A 84 1.76 10.31 -5.76
CA LYS A 84 1.71 11.50 -6.64
C LYS A 84 3.12 12.09 -6.89
N HIS A 85 4.03 11.95 -5.93
CA HIS A 85 5.40 12.44 -6.03
C HIS A 85 6.39 11.37 -6.54
N SER A 86 5.93 10.17 -6.82
CA SER A 86 6.75 9.08 -7.32
C SER A 86 7.16 9.28 -8.78
N LYS A 87 8.42 8.93 -9.09
CA LYS A 87 9.01 9.05 -10.44
C LYS A 87 9.19 7.69 -11.12
N GLY A 88 9.03 6.60 -10.36
CA GLY A 88 9.31 5.24 -10.81
C GLY A 88 8.33 4.68 -11.83
N ASN A 89 8.82 3.76 -12.69
CA ASN A 89 8.00 2.93 -13.58
C ASN A 89 7.14 1.94 -12.79
N PHE A 90 7.63 1.59 -11.60
CA PHE A 90 6.95 0.76 -10.61
C PHE A 90 6.78 1.57 -9.34
N VAL A 91 5.59 1.53 -8.76
CA VAL A 91 5.25 2.27 -7.55
C VAL A 91 4.73 1.30 -6.50
N SER A 92 5.44 1.22 -5.39
CA SER A 92 5.07 0.41 -4.24
C SER A 92 4.68 1.30 -3.07
N PHE A 93 3.89 0.77 -2.14
CA PHE A 93 3.91 1.27 -0.78
C PHE A 93 4.26 0.14 0.18
N LEU A 94 4.90 0.50 1.28
CA LEU A 94 5.31 -0.39 2.35
C LEU A 94 4.92 0.24 3.69
N ASP A 95 4.16 -0.49 4.49
CA ASP A 95 3.80 -0.03 5.84
C ASP A 95 5.05 0.11 6.71
N ALA A 96 5.22 1.29 7.32
CA ALA A 96 6.21 1.48 8.35
C ALA A 96 5.80 0.69 9.62
N GLY A 97 6.78 0.19 10.37
CA GLY A 97 6.53 -0.58 11.60
C GLY A 97 7.00 -2.02 11.57
N ARG A 98 7.62 -2.48 10.45
CA ARG A 98 8.30 -3.78 10.30
C ARG A 98 7.43 -5.02 10.40
N ASP A 99 6.12 -4.89 10.42
CA ASP A 99 5.24 -6.07 10.38
C ASP A 99 5.46 -6.88 9.09
N ILE A 100 5.87 -6.22 8.01
CA ILE A 100 6.21 -6.84 6.73
C ILE A 100 7.68 -6.59 6.43
N SER A 101 8.42 -7.66 6.12
CA SER A 101 9.82 -7.57 5.72
C SER A 101 9.96 -6.82 4.39
N PRO A 102 10.81 -5.78 4.30
CA PRO A 102 11.09 -5.10 3.02
C PRO A 102 11.68 -6.03 1.95
N LYS A 103 12.25 -7.18 2.34
CA LYS A 103 12.71 -8.21 1.39
C LYS A 103 11.61 -8.73 0.48
N GLY A 104 10.34 -8.67 0.94
CA GLY A 104 9.19 -9.03 0.13
C GLY A 104 9.08 -8.24 -1.18
N ILE A 105 9.58 -7.00 -1.23
CA ILE A 105 9.59 -6.18 -2.45
C ILE A 105 10.32 -6.90 -3.59
N MET A 106 11.48 -7.50 -3.33
CA MET A 106 12.28 -8.18 -4.36
C MET A 106 11.52 -9.37 -4.94
N MET A 107 10.90 -10.18 -4.08
CA MET A 107 10.06 -11.29 -4.51
C MET A 107 8.88 -10.80 -5.36
N LEU A 108 8.20 -9.74 -4.92
CA LEU A 108 7.07 -9.17 -5.65
C LEU A 108 7.48 -8.56 -7.00
N ILE A 109 8.66 -7.95 -7.12
CA ILE A 109 9.20 -7.46 -8.40
C ILE A 109 9.42 -8.61 -9.37
N SER A 110 10.05 -9.72 -8.94
CA SER A 110 10.22 -10.90 -9.79
C SER A 110 8.88 -11.46 -10.29
N HIS A 111 7.88 -11.53 -9.40
CA HIS A 111 6.53 -11.96 -9.79
C HIS A 111 5.86 -10.96 -10.76
N MET A 112 6.09 -9.65 -10.57
CA MET A 112 5.58 -8.60 -11.46
C MET A 112 6.07 -8.82 -12.90
N GLU A 113 7.33 -9.18 -13.07
CA GLU A 113 7.93 -9.45 -14.37
C GLU A 113 7.46 -10.80 -14.94
N TRP A 114 7.52 -11.87 -14.16
CA TRP A 114 7.12 -13.22 -14.60
C TRP A 114 5.68 -13.28 -15.11
N TYR A 115 4.75 -12.67 -14.40
CA TYR A 115 3.34 -12.65 -14.81
C TYR A 115 3.00 -11.48 -15.72
N ASN A 116 3.99 -10.63 -16.05
CA ASN A 116 3.74 -9.34 -16.71
C ASN A 116 2.56 -8.60 -16.05
N ALA A 117 2.52 -8.66 -14.72
CA ALA A 117 1.39 -8.17 -13.94
C ALA A 117 1.20 -6.65 -14.09
N ASP A 118 -0.02 -6.16 -13.91
CA ASP A 118 -0.30 -4.74 -13.74
C ASP A 118 -0.18 -4.35 -12.26
N ILE A 119 -0.54 -5.28 -11.36
CA ILE A 119 -0.45 -5.14 -9.90
C ILE A 119 0.00 -6.46 -9.29
N ILE A 120 0.93 -6.41 -8.35
CA ILE A 120 1.26 -7.53 -7.45
C ILE A 120 0.94 -7.14 -6.01
N VAL A 121 0.21 -7.99 -5.32
CA VAL A 121 -0.16 -7.83 -3.91
C VAL A 121 0.62 -8.83 -3.08
N GLY A 122 1.32 -8.35 -2.05
CA GLY A 122 1.90 -9.27 -1.08
C GLY A 122 0.78 -9.93 -0.28
N SER A 123 0.73 -11.25 -0.24
CA SER A 123 -0.32 -11.99 0.46
C SER A 123 0.22 -12.75 1.65
N LYS A 124 -0.36 -12.46 2.82
CA LYS A 124 -0.10 -13.24 4.05
C LYS A 124 -0.71 -14.64 3.99
N ARG A 125 -1.61 -14.87 3.04
CA ARG A 125 -2.33 -16.14 2.85
C ARG A 125 -1.77 -16.97 1.70
N HIS A 126 -0.74 -16.47 1.02
CA HIS A 126 -0.04 -17.26 0.02
C HIS A 126 0.55 -18.52 0.68
N PRO A 127 0.46 -19.71 0.07
CA PRO A 127 0.90 -20.98 0.70
C PRO A 127 2.34 -20.97 1.21
N VAL A 128 3.21 -20.18 0.58
CA VAL A 128 4.65 -20.05 0.96
C VAL A 128 4.90 -18.94 1.98
N SER A 129 3.89 -18.12 2.31
CA SER A 129 4.05 -17.03 3.27
C SER A 129 4.21 -17.55 4.70
N GLN A 130 5.18 -17.01 5.42
CA GLN A 130 5.43 -17.36 6.83
C GLN A 130 4.68 -16.40 7.75
N VAL A 131 3.61 -16.89 8.38
CA VAL A 131 2.72 -16.06 9.22
C VAL A 131 2.19 -16.83 10.41
N ASN A 132 2.39 -16.31 11.61
CA ASN A 132 1.80 -16.84 12.84
C ASN A 132 0.56 -16.03 13.24
N TYR A 133 -0.66 -16.54 12.97
CA TYR A 133 -1.93 -15.87 13.29
C TYR A 133 -2.61 -16.39 14.55
N PRO A 134 -3.22 -15.52 15.40
CA PRO A 134 -4.22 -15.94 16.38
C PRO A 134 -5.50 -16.42 15.67
N PRO A 135 -6.11 -17.57 16.09
CA PRO A 135 -7.18 -18.24 15.36
C PRO A 135 -8.46 -17.39 15.17
N LEU A 136 -8.89 -16.64 16.17
CA LEU A 136 -10.08 -15.77 16.08
C LEU A 136 -9.95 -14.68 15.00
N ARG A 137 -8.76 -14.10 14.85
CA ARG A 137 -8.48 -13.09 13.82
C ARG A 137 -8.57 -13.68 12.41
N HIS A 138 -8.30 -14.97 12.27
CA HIS A 138 -8.38 -15.69 11.01
C HIS A 138 -9.82 -15.77 10.49
N VAL A 139 -10.79 -16.10 11.36
CA VAL A 139 -12.20 -16.25 10.99
C VAL A 139 -12.82 -14.94 10.50
N PHE A 140 -12.64 -13.83 11.23
CA PHE A 140 -13.14 -12.52 10.80
C PHE A 140 -12.52 -12.04 9.48
N SER A 141 -11.25 -12.34 9.30
CA SER A 141 -10.54 -12.03 8.08
C SER A 141 -11.09 -12.82 6.87
N ILE A 142 -11.50 -14.09 7.05
CA ILE A 142 -12.11 -14.90 5.98
C ILE A 142 -13.44 -14.30 5.52
N GLY A 143 -14.34 -13.99 6.46
CA GLY A 143 -15.66 -13.42 6.14
C GLY A 143 -15.56 -12.09 5.39
N TYR A 144 -14.65 -11.21 5.83
CA TYR A 144 -14.41 -9.95 5.17
C TYR A 144 -13.88 -10.12 3.74
N HIS A 145 -12.92 -11.02 3.53
CA HIS A 145 -12.39 -11.28 2.18
C HIS A 145 -13.41 -11.90 1.24
N PHE A 146 -14.26 -12.78 1.75
CA PHE A 146 -15.37 -13.33 0.97
C PHE A 146 -16.30 -12.21 0.50
N GLY A 147 -16.68 -11.30 1.40
CA GLY A 147 -17.48 -10.12 1.06
C GLY A 147 -16.81 -9.24 -0.01
N VAL A 148 -15.52 -8.93 0.14
CA VAL A 148 -14.76 -8.16 -0.87
C VAL A 148 -14.71 -8.87 -2.22
N LYS A 149 -14.49 -10.19 -2.23
CA LYS A 149 -14.49 -11.01 -3.46
C LYS A 149 -15.83 -10.96 -4.18
N VAL A 150 -16.94 -11.06 -3.45
CA VAL A 150 -18.29 -11.01 -4.01
C VAL A 150 -18.60 -9.60 -4.54
N LEU A 151 -18.29 -8.54 -3.78
CA LEU A 151 -18.61 -7.15 -4.15
C LEU A 151 -17.79 -6.65 -5.35
N PHE A 152 -16.51 -6.99 -5.41
CA PHE A 152 -15.59 -6.40 -6.40
C PHE A 152 -15.04 -7.43 -7.40
N GLY A 153 -15.31 -8.72 -7.20
CA GLY A 153 -14.82 -9.79 -8.06
C GLY A 153 -13.28 -9.91 -8.07
N LEU A 154 -12.58 -9.44 -7.03
CA LEU A 154 -11.13 -9.48 -6.97
C LEU A 154 -10.64 -10.93 -6.80
N PRO A 155 -9.72 -11.42 -7.66
CA PRO A 155 -9.20 -12.80 -7.57
C PRO A 155 -8.08 -12.91 -6.53
N LEU A 156 -8.26 -12.30 -5.35
CA LEU A 156 -7.24 -12.17 -4.31
C LEU A 156 -7.73 -12.79 -3.01
N THR A 157 -6.80 -13.35 -2.25
CA THR A 157 -7.04 -13.91 -0.91
C THR A 157 -6.66 -12.93 0.21
N ASP A 158 -5.77 -11.96 -0.07
CA ASP A 158 -5.38 -10.90 0.87
C ASP A 158 -5.33 -9.53 0.17
N THR A 159 -6.40 -8.75 0.29
CA THR A 159 -6.48 -7.41 -0.32
C THR A 159 -5.88 -6.30 0.55
N GLN A 160 -5.62 -6.56 1.84
CA GLN A 160 -5.21 -5.55 2.83
C GLN A 160 -3.77 -5.70 3.32
N SER A 161 -2.93 -6.39 2.58
CA SER A 161 -1.52 -6.45 2.89
C SER A 161 -0.86 -5.07 2.75
N GLY A 162 0.00 -4.72 3.69
CA GLY A 162 0.72 -3.44 3.73
C GLY A 162 1.87 -3.34 2.71
N ILE A 163 1.87 -4.17 1.66
CA ILE A 163 2.83 -4.11 0.56
C ILE A 163 2.16 -4.47 -0.76
N LYS A 164 2.24 -3.59 -1.73
CA LYS A 164 1.76 -3.78 -3.10
C LYS A 164 2.66 -3.06 -4.08
N ILE A 165 2.78 -3.58 -5.29
CA ILE A 165 3.51 -2.95 -6.38
C ILE A 165 2.57 -2.77 -7.57
N PHE A 166 2.59 -1.60 -8.14
CA PHE A 166 1.78 -1.18 -9.29
C PHE A 166 2.70 -0.74 -10.44
N LYS A 167 2.35 -1.05 -11.66
CA LYS A 167 2.92 -0.34 -12.80
C LYS A 167 2.48 1.13 -12.79
N LYS A 168 3.35 2.05 -13.18
CA LYS A 168 3.07 3.50 -13.20
C LYS A 168 1.78 3.82 -13.96
N LYS A 169 1.54 3.17 -15.11
CA LYS A 169 0.32 3.34 -15.90
C LYS A 169 -0.98 3.08 -15.11
N VAL A 170 -0.94 2.17 -14.13
CA VAL A 170 -2.08 1.88 -13.24
C VAL A 170 -2.28 3.05 -12.29
N ILE A 171 -1.20 3.48 -11.62
CA ILE A 171 -1.23 4.61 -10.68
C ILE A 171 -1.75 5.87 -11.35
N ASP A 172 -1.28 6.19 -12.55
CA ASP A 172 -1.70 7.38 -13.29
C ASP A 172 -3.21 7.38 -13.58
N LYS A 173 -3.80 6.21 -13.78
CA LYS A 173 -5.24 6.06 -14.01
C LYS A 173 -6.07 6.06 -12.74
N ILE A 174 -5.63 5.37 -11.69
CA ILE A 174 -6.45 5.23 -10.48
C ILE A 174 -6.32 6.42 -9.53
N LEU A 175 -5.10 6.97 -9.39
CA LEU A 175 -4.77 7.94 -8.33
C LEU A 175 -5.70 9.18 -8.30
N PRO A 176 -6.05 9.80 -9.43
CA PRO A 176 -6.95 10.95 -9.46
C PRO A 176 -8.37 10.64 -8.97
N ARG A 177 -8.77 9.38 -9.00
CA ARG A 177 -10.12 8.89 -8.69
C ARG A 177 -10.31 8.51 -7.21
N LEU A 178 -9.22 8.24 -6.49
CA LEU A 178 -9.26 7.69 -5.15
C LEU A 178 -9.73 8.73 -4.12
N LEU A 179 -10.64 8.33 -3.22
CA LEU A 179 -11.23 9.17 -2.19
C LEU A 179 -10.93 8.69 -0.77
N VAL A 180 -10.76 7.39 -0.57
CA VAL A 180 -10.61 6.81 0.77
C VAL A 180 -9.29 7.27 1.38
N LYS A 181 -9.38 7.88 2.57
CA LYS A 181 -8.23 8.45 3.30
C LYS A 181 -7.66 7.50 4.36
N ARG A 182 -8.35 6.38 4.65
CA ARG A 182 -8.00 5.46 5.74
C ARG A 182 -7.74 4.04 5.23
N TYR A 183 -8.11 3.04 6.03
CA TYR A 183 -7.71 1.63 5.81
C TYR A 183 -8.34 0.96 4.58
N ALA A 184 -9.55 1.34 4.16
CA ALA A 184 -10.16 0.74 2.97
C ALA A 184 -9.58 1.25 1.63
N MET A 185 -8.56 2.12 1.66
CA MET A 185 -7.88 2.58 0.44
C MET A 185 -7.29 1.43 -0.38
N ASP A 186 -6.81 0.38 0.30
CA ASP A 186 -6.27 -0.81 -0.35
C ASP A 186 -7.29 -1.46 -1.29
N ILE A 187 -8.52 -1.57 -0.82
CA ILE A 187 -9.64 -2.12 -1.60
C ILE A 187 -10.04 -1.17 -2.71
N GLU A 188 -10.12 0.12 -2.41
CA GLU A 188 -10.45 1.13 -3.43
C GLU A 188 -9.47 1.09 -4.59
N MET A 189 -8.15 1.06 -4.32
CA MET A 189 -7.12 0.99 -5.35
C MET A 189 -7.28 -0.23 -6.25
N LEU A 190 -7.48 -1.41 -5.65
CA LEU A 190 -7.62 -2.66 -6.39
C LEU A 190 -8.94 -2.74 -7.16
N ALA A 191 -10.04 -2.33 -6.54
CA ALA A 191 -11.37 -2.35 -7.15
C ALA A 191 -11.46 -1.38 -8.33
N VAL A 192 -10.93 -0.16 -8.17
CA VAL A 192 -10.89 0.85 -9.25
C VAL A 192 -9.96 0.39 -10.36
N ALA A 193 -8.78 -0.15 -10.05
CA ALA A 193 -7.87 -0.68 -11.06
C ALA A 193 -8.54 -1.79 -11.90
N LYS A 194 -9.19 -2.75 -11.24
CA LYS A 194 -9.92 -3.81 -11.93
C LYS A 194 -11.07 -3.27 -12.78
N TYR A 195 -11.84 -2.34 -12.25
CA TYR A 195 -12.94 -1.69 -12.97
C TYR A 195 -12.47 -0.99 -14.25
N LEU A 196 -11.28 -0.37 -14.21
CA LEU A 196 -10.65 0.28 -15.36
C LEU A 196 -9.95 -0.69 -16.32
N GLY A 197 -10.12 -2.00 -16.15
CA GLY A 197 -9.63 -3.02 -17.08
C GLY A 197 -8.22 -3.54 -16.78
N PHE A 198 -7.60 -3.18 -15.67
CA PHE A 198 -6.34 -3.79 -15.23
C PHE A 198 -6.63 -5.15 -14.57
N ASN A 199 -6.62 -6.21 -15.37
CA ASN A 199 -7.02 -7.55 -14.91
C ASN A 199 -5.85 -8.44 -14.47
N ARG A 200 -4.60 -8.08 -14.80
CA ARG A 200 -3.42 -8.86 -14.39
C ARG A 200 -3.00 -8.48 -12.98
N ILE A 201 -3.83 -8.89 -12.02
CA ILE A 201 -3.64 -8.66 -10.58
C ILE A 201 -3.36 -10.02 -9.93
N TYR A 202 -2.18 -10.19 -9.34
CA TYR A 202 -1.74 -11.44 -8.75
C TYR A 202 -1.25 -11.25 -7.33
N GLU A 203 -1.09 -12.35 -6.60
CA GLU A 203 -0.51 -12.40 -5.26
C GLU A 203 0.89 -12.97 -5.31
N GLY A 204 1.74 -12.47 -4.41
CA GLY A 204 3.06 -13.05 -4.15
C GLY A 204 3.28 -13.27 -2.66
N PRO A 205 4.18 -14.20 -2.29
CA PRO A 205 4.48 -14.51 -0.90
C PRO A 205 5.20 -13.36 -0.21
N ILE A 206 4.93 -13.20 1.09
CA ILE A 206 5.62 -12.25 1.95
C ILE A 206 5.99 -12.86 3.28
N GLU A 207 7.04 -12.32 3.89
CA GLU A 207 7.46 -12.62 5.25
C GLU A 207 6.88 -11.58 6.21
N VAL A 208 6.20 -12.04 7.26
CA VAL A 208 5.55 -11.17 8.24
C VAL A 208 6.09 -11.45 9.63
N HIS A 209 6.62 -10.42 10.26
CA HIS A 209 7.10 -10.46 11.64
C HIS A 209 6.06 -9.81 12.55
N PHE A 210 5.25 -10.62 13.25
CA PHE A 210 4.29 -10.08 14.21
C PHE A 210 4.99 -9.65 15.50
N ASP A 211 4.98 -8.35 15.80
CA ASP A 211 5.16 -7.89 17.16
C ASP A 211 3.81 -7.97 17.90
N LYS A 212 3.74 -8.79 18.96
CA LYS A 212 2.53 -8.99 19.78
C LYS A 212 1.97 -7.69 20.38
N ARG A 213 2.75 -6.60 20.38
CA ARG A 213 2.38 -5.32 20.97
C ARG A 213 1.50 -4.44 20.09
N THR A 214 1.43 -4.68 18.79
CA THR A 214 0.75 -3.78 17.81
C THR A 214 -0.63 -4.27 17.35
N SER A 215 -1.15 -5.39 17.86
CA SER A 215 -2.27 -6.11 17.22
C SER A 215 -3.68 -5.77 17.73
N ASN A 216 -3.90 -4.76 18.56
CA ASN A 216 -5.23 -4.40 19.05
C ASN A 216 -6.02 -3.54 18.05
N ILE A 217 -6.59 -4.18 17.02
CA ILE A 217 -7.57 -3.51 16.15
C ILE A 217 -8.88 -3.34 16.95
N ARG A 218 -9.27 -2.09 17.19
CA ARG A 218 -10.54 -1.77 17.86
C ARG A 218 -11.73 -2.14 16.97
N TRP A 219 -12.81 -2.66 17.54
CA TRP A 219 -14.07 -2.95 16.83
C TRP A 219 -14.59 -1.76 16.02
N SER A 220 -14.45 -0.54 16.53
CA SER A 220 -14.81 0.67 15.81
C SER A 220 -14.05 0.86 14.49
N THR A 221 -12.81 0.36 14.41
CA THR A 221 -12.00 0.41 13.17
C THR A 221 -12.53 -0.59 12.13
N ILE A 222 -12.95 -1.77 12.57
CA ILE A 222 -13.55 -2.79 11.68
C ILE A 222 -14.85 -2.27 11.08
N ILE A 223 -15.74 -1.69 11.90
CA ILE A 223 -17.01 -1.12 11.43
C ILE A 223 -16.75 0.02 10.43
N LYS A 224 -15.83 0.92 10.73
CA LYS A 224 -15.47 2.00 9.80
C LYS A 224 -14.93 1.47 8.47
N MET A 225 -14.12 0.41 8.51
CA MET A 225 -13.57 -0.23 7.33
C MET A 225 -14.67 -0.88 6.48
N LEU A 226 -15.67 -1.52 7.11
CA LEU A 226 -16.84 -2.07 6.41
C LEU A 226 -17.64 -0.95 5.72
N TRP A 227 -17.92 0.14 6.42
CA TRP A 227 -18.61 1.31 5.84
C TRP A 227 -17.84 1.92 4.68
N ASP A 228 -16.54 2.13 4.82
CA ASP A 228 -15.70 2.63 3.74
C ASP A 228 -15.72 1.68 2.53
N THR A 229 -15.72 0.35 2.77
CA THR A 229 -15.80 -0.67 1.71
C THR A 229 -17.14 -0.62 0.98
N LEU A 230 -18.24 -0.52 1.70
CA LEU A 230 -19.58 -0.36 1.10
C LEU A 230 -19.70 0.95 0.34
N ALA A 231 -19.09 2.03 0.84
CA ALA A 231 -19.06 3.31 0.16
C ALA A 231 -18.24 3.25 -1.15
N VAL A 232 -17.15 2.47 -1.19
CA VAL A 232 -16.42 2.19 -2.43
C VAL A 232 -17.30 1.44 -3.43
N PHE A 233 -18.01 0.40 -2.97
CA PHE A 233 -18.92 -0.36 -3.83
C PHE A 233 -20.03 0.53 -4.39
N TYR A 234 -20.67 1.34 -3.56
CA TYR A 234 -21.72 2.28 -3.96
C TYR A 234 -21.22 3.27 -5.02
N ARG A 235 -20.06 3.87 -4.80
CA ARG A 235 -19.43 4.77 -5.78
C ARG A 235 -19.08 4.08 -7.08
N LEU A 236 -18.65 2.80 -7.01
CA LEU A 236 -18.24 2.04 -8.19
C LEU A 236 -19.41 1.59 -9.04
N ARG A 237 -20.48 1.06 -8.39
CA ARG A 237 -21.57 0.34 -9.08
C ARG A 237 -22.85 1.16 -9.25
N ILE A 238 -23.09 2.12 -8.37
CA ILE A 238 -24.33 2.91 -8.38
C ILE A 238 -24.08 4.32 -8.91
N LEU A 239 -23.07 5.02 -8.36
CA LEU A 239 -22.78 6.39 -8.76
C LEU A 239 -21.89 6.48 -10.01
N HIS A 240 -21.25 5.40 -10.42
CA HIS A 240 -20.27 5.39 -11.52
C HIS A 240 -19.19 6.49 -11.36
N TYR A 241 -18.88 6.85 -10.10
CA TYR A 241 -18.02 7.98 -9.76
C TYR A 241 -16.62 7.88 -10.40
N TYR A 242 -16.12 6.66 -10.57
CA TYR A 242 -14.78 6.42 -11.08
C TYR A 242 -14.68 6.46 -12.61
N ASP A 243 -15.77 6.70 -13.32
CA ASP A 243 -15.80 6.81 -14.78
C ASP A 243 -15.22 8.14 -15.26
N ASP A 244 -14.62 8.14 -16.46
CA ASP A 244 -14.04 9.34 -17.06
C ASP A 244 -15.07 10.47 -17.26
N ALA A 245 -16.35 10.14 -17.45
CA ALA A 245 -17.45 11.10 -17.52
C ALA A 245 -17.60 11.94 -16.24
N ASN A 246 -17.17 11.41 -15.09
CA ASN A 246 -17.23 12.08 -13.79
C ASN A 246 -15.90 12.77 -13.39
N ARG A 247 -15.00 12.98 -14.32
CA ARG A 247 -13.65 13.52 -14.08
C ARG A 247 -13.66 14.88 -13.36
N THR A 248 -14.66 15.71 -13.61
CA THR A 248 -14.82 17.02 -12.95
C THR A 248 -15.12 16.90 -11.46
N ASN A 249 -15.63 15.75 -11.00
CA ASN A 249 -15.95 15.47 -9.61
C ASN A 249 -14.75 14.90 -8.82
N TRP A 250 -13.65 14.56 -9.51
CA TRP A 250 -12.48 14.02 -8.82
C TRP A 250 -11.73 15.13 -8.10
N ILE A 251 -11.21 14.80 -6.93
CA ILE A 251 -10.47 15.76 -6.11
C ILE A 251 -9.13 16.05 -6.78
N SER A 252 -8.98 17.25 -7.30
CA SER A 252 -7.68 17.82 -7.70
C SER A 252 -6.98 18.28 -6.41
N GLU A 253 -6.20 17.39 -5.75
CA GLU A 253 -5.31 17.76 -4.63
C GLU A 253 -3.85 17.91 -5.11
#